data_285dde9487064f533599344806a04e07
#
_entry.id   285dde9487064f533599344806a04e07
#
_cell.length_a   1.000
_cell.length_b   1.000
_cell.length_c   1.000
_cell.angle_alpha   90.00
_cell.angle_beta   90.00
_cell.angle_gamma   90.00
#
_symmetry.space_group_name_H-M   'P 1'
#
loop_
_entity.id
_entity.type
_entity.pdbx_description
1 polymer ?
#
loop_
_entity_poly.entity_id
_entity_poly.type
_entity_poly.pdbx_seq_one_letter_code
_entity_poly.pdbx_strand_id
1 'polypeptide(L)'
;MAIVLDNITYTYGVGTPFEKTALKGISVTIENGEFLGIIGHTGSGKSTFVQHLNGLLHPTTGKVTVNGVDVSEKTDEAKHMRHKVGMVFQYPEHQLFEETIAEDIAFGPKNLGLDEEEVDRRVREAMAFVGLDYDIY
;
A
#
# COMPACT_ATOMS: atom_id res chain seq x y z
N MET A 1 -1.63 15.02 -0.03
CA MET A 1 -1.01 13.98 -0.89
C MET A 1 -2.08 13.53 -1.87
N ALA A 2 -1.85 13.67 -3.17
CA ALA A 2 -2.80 13.21 -4.20
C ALA A 2 -2.27 11.93 -4.85
N ILE A 3 -3.18 10.99 -5.15
CA ILE A 3 -2.89 9.77 -5.91
C ILE A 3 -3.65 9.87 -7.22
N VAL A 4 -2.95 9.73 -8.33
CA VAL A 4 -3.54 9.82 -9.68
C VAL A 4 -3.28 8.52 -10.43
N LEU A 5 -4.35 7.91 -10.90
CA LEU A 5 -4.31 6.81 -11.85
C LEU A 5 -4.71 7.36 -13.21
N ASP A 6 -3.87 7.19 -14.21
CA ASP A 6 -4.10 7.67 -15.55
C ASP A 6 -4.17 6.50 -16.53
N ASN A 7 -5.39 6.21 -16.98
CA ASN A 7 -5.73 5.21 -17.99
C ASN A 7 -5.04 3.84 -17.72
N ILE A 8 -5.06 3.39 -16.46
CA ILE A 8 -4.40 2.13 -16.09
C ILE A 8 -5.18 0.91 -16.59
N THR A 9 -4.46 0.00 -17.20
CA THR A 9 -4.93 -1.35 -17.53
C THR A 9 -4.04 -2.35 -16.82
N TYR A 10 -4.63 -3.40 -16.27
CA TYR A 10 -3.87 -4.47 -15.67
C TYR A 10 -4.37 -5.84 -16.08
N THR A 11 -3.46 -6.67 -16.58
CA THR A 11 -3.75 -8.01 -17.07
C THR A 11 -2.84 -9.02 -16.36
N TYR A 12 -3.47 -9.98 -15.69
CA TYR A 12 -2.77 -11.12 -15.10
C TYR A 12 -2.36 -12.11 -16.18
N GLY A 13 -1.19 -12.72 -16.04
CA GLY A 13 -0.76 -13.83 -16.88
C GLY A 13 -0.63 -13.48 -18.37
N VAL A 14 -0.17 -12.28 -18.69
CA VAL A 14 0.02 -11.82 -20.06
C VAL A 14 0.81 -12.87 -20.88
N GLY A 15 0.25 -13.24 -22.04
CA GLY A 15 0.86 -14.24 -22.94
C GLY A 15 0.69 -15.70 -22.52
N THR A 16 -0.12 -15.97 -21.48
CA THR A 16 -0.45 -17.34 -21.04
C THR A 16 -1.91 -17.69 -21.34
N PRO A 17 -2.29 -19.00 -21.33
CA PRO A 17 -3.68 -19.41 -21.46
C PRO A 17 -4.61 -18.92 -20.34
N PHE A 18 -4.03 -18.40 -19.26
CA PHE A 18 -4.77 -17.88 -18.09
C PHE A 18 -4.81 -16.34 -18.07
N GLU A 19 -4.56 -15.71 -19.19
CA GLU A 19 -4.60 -14.26 -19.32
C GLU A 19 -5.98 -13.70 -18.96
N LYS A 20 -6.01 -12.75 -18.02
CA LYS A 20 -7.22 -12.10 -17.56
C LYS A 20 -6.99 -10.62 -17.27
N THR A 21 -7.68 -9.75 -18.00
CA THR A 21 -7.67 -8.32 -17.73
C THR A 21 -8.58 -7.97 -16.54
N ALA A 22 -8.00 -7.48 -15.48
CA ALA A 22 -8.71 -7.10 -14.25
C ALA A 22 -9.08 -5.61 -14.20
N LEU A 23 -8.23 -4.73 -14.74
CA LEU A 23 -8.51 -3.30 -14.86
C LEU A 23 -8.45 -2.90 -16.34
N LYS A 24 -9.40 -2.07 -16.78
CA LYS A 24 -9.61 -1.71 -18.19
C LYS A 24 -9.71 -0.20 -18.35
N GLY A 25 -8.56 0.48 -18.46
CA GLY A 25 -8.51 1.92 -18.70
C GLY A 25 -9.10 2.75 -17.55
N ILE A 26 -8.70 2.47 -16.31
CA ILE A 26 -9.19 3.19 -15.14
C ILE A 26 -8.43 4.50 -14.99
N SER A 27 -9.18 5.60 -14.90
CA SER A 27 -8.65 6.93 -14.56
C SER A 27 -9.39 7.49 -13.36
N VAL A 28 -8.65 7.82 -12.30
CA VAL A 28 -9.19 8.42 -11.08
C VAL A 28 -8.13 9.25 -10.38
N THR A 29 -8.55 10.35 -9.77
CA THR A 29 -7.72 11.14 -8.86
C THR A 29 -8.30 11.06 -7.46
N ILE A 30 -7.46 10.75 -6.49
CA ILE A 30 -7.81 10.75 -5.06
C ILE A 30 -7.08 11.93 -4.43
N GLU A 31 -7.85 12.92 -4.00
CA GLU A 31 -7.30 14.16 -3.45
C GLU A 31 -6.88 14.00 -1.97
N ASN A 32 -6.12 14.97 -1.49
CA ASN A 32 -5.77 15.02 -0.07
C ASN A 32 -7.01 15.20 0.81
N GLY A 33 -7.16 14.34 1.82
CA GLY A 33 -8.29 14.37 2.74
C GLY A 33 -9.58 13.75 2.19
N GLU A 34 -9.55 13.22 0.97
CA GLU A 34 -10.69 12.52 0.39
C GLU A 34 -10.88 11.13 1.00
N PHE A 35 -12.13 10.74 1.19
CA PHE A 35 -12.54 9.38 1.54
C PHE A 35 -13.25 8.74 0.36
N LEU A 36 -12.59 7.79 -0.30
CA LEU A 36 -13.08 7.11 -1.49
C LEU A 36 -13.62 5.71 -1.14
N GLY A 37 -14.91 5.47 -1.42
CA GLY A 37 -15.53 4.16 -1.33
C GLY A 37 -15.45 3.38 -2.64
N ILE A 38 -14.98 2.11 -2.58
CA ILE A 38 -14.91 1.22 -3.74
C ILE A 38 -15.89 0.06 -3.53
N ILE A 39 -16.91 -0.04 -4.38
CA ILE A 39 -17.94 -1.08 -4.32
C ILE A 39 -17.95 -1.94 -5.60
N GLY A 40 -18.30 -3.20 -5.46
CA GLY A 40 -18.40 -4.14 -6.58
C GLY A 40 -18.43 -5.58 -6.08
N HIS A 41 -18.87 -6.50 -6.95
CA HIS A 41 -18.88 -7.94 -6.63
C HIS A 41 -17.47 -8.53 -6.53
N THR A 42 -17.35 -9.73 -5.97
CA THR A 42 -16.09 -10.48 -5.93
C THR A 42 -15.54 -10.69 -7.34
N GLY A 43 -14.25 -10.43 -7.53
CA GLY A 43 -13.58 -10.55 -8.83
C GLY A 43 -13.75 -9.35 -9.76
N SER A 44 -14.35 -8.24 -9.30
CA SER A 44 -14.48 -6.99 -10.09
C SER A 44 -13.22 -6.14 -10.17
N GLY A 45 -12.11 -6.57 -9.57
CA GLY A 45 -10.83 -5.86 -9.64
C GLY A 45 -10.53 -4.92 -8.47
N LYS A 46 -11.36 -4.86 -7.41
CA LYS A 46 -11.16 -3.95 -6.27
C LYS A 46 -9.79 -4.11 -5.60
N SER A 47 -9.43 -5.34 -5.25
CA SER A 47 -8.12 -5.63 -4.62
C SER A 47 -6.96 -5.31 -5.56
N THR A 48 -7.12 -5.61 -6.86
CA THR A 48 -6.14 -5.26 -7.89
C THR A 48 -5.97 -3.75 -7.97
N PHE A 49 -7.06 -2.99 -7.97
CA PHE A 49 -7.04 -1.53 -7.98
C PHE A 49 -6.28 -0.97 -6.76
N VAL A 50 -6.63 -1.43 -5.56
CA VAL A 50 -5.99 -0.96 -4.30
C VAL A 50 -4.49 -1.23 -4.29
N GLN A 51 -4.04 -2.40 -4.79
CA GLN A 51 -2.63 -2.76 -4.84
C GLN A 51 -1.80 -1.91 -5.83
N HIS A 52 -2.44 -1.21 -6.76
CA HIS A 52 -1.76 -0.22 -7.60
C HIS A 52 -1.48 1.09 -6.86
N LEU A 53 -2.30 1.45 -5.85
CA LEU A 53 -2.15 2.72 -5.14
C LEU A 53 -0.85 2.80 -4.33
N ASN A 54 -0.36 1.67 -3.83
CA ASN A 54 0.89 1.58 -3.07
C ASN A 54 2.06 0.98 -3.86
N GLY A 55 1.88 0.72 -5.16
CA GLY A 55 2.91 0.17 -6.03
C GLY A 55 3.25 -1.31 -5.79
N LEU A 56 2.39 -2.09 -5.12
CA LEU A 56 2.53 -3.55 -5.06
C LEU A 56 2.29 -4.20 -6.41
N LEU A 57 1.36 -3.66 -7.20
CA LEU A 57 1.18 -4.01 -8.59
C LEU A 57 1.53 -2.81 -9.47
N HIS A 58 2.13 -3.09 -10.61
CA HIS A 58 2.42 -2.10 -11.64
C HIS A 58 1.47 -2.30 -12.82
N PRO A 59 0.89 -1.23 -13.37
CA PRO A 59 -0.06 -1.35 -14.46
C PRO A 59 0.62 -1.94 -15.71
N THR A 60 -0.13 -2.72 -16.51
CA THR A 60 0.32 -3.20 -17.81
C THR A 60 0.45 -2.03 -18.78
N THR A 61 -0.49 -1.08 -18.72
CA THR A 61 -0.46 0.21 -19.44
C THR A 61 -1.02 1.30 -18.54
N GLY A 62 -0.66 2.54 -18.83
CA GLY A 62 -1.04 3.70 -18.03
C GLY A 62 -0.04 3.98 -16.92
N LYS A 63 -0.40 4.87 -16.02
CA LYS A 63 0.51 5.41 -15.00
C LYS A 63 -0.18 5.63 -13.67
N VAL A 64 0.51 5.33 -12.58
CA VAL A 64 0.07 5.66 -11.21
C VAL A 64 1.08 6.58 -10.57
N THR A 65 0.63 7.75 -10.12
CA THR A 65 1.50 8.71 -9.42
C THR A 65 1.00 9.00 -8.02
N VAL A 66 1.95 9.17 -7.11
CA VAL A 66 1.71 9.65 -5.75
C VAL A 66 2.49 10.95 -5.58
N ASN A 67 1.82 12.05 -5.33
CA ASN A 67 2.40 13.40 -5.34
C ASN A 67 3.20 13.72 -6.62
N GLY A 68 2.72 13.28 -7.78
CA GLY A 68 3.38 13.50 -9.06
C GLY A 68 4.53 12.54 -9.38
N VAL A 69 4.92 11.67 -8.45
CA VAL A 69 5.98 10.68 -8.64
C VAL A 69 5.39 9.36 -9.09
N ASP A 70 5.87 8.79 -10.20
CA ASP A 70 5.46 7.47 -10.69
C ASP A 70 5.95 6.38 -9.74
N VAL A 71 5.01 5.71 -9.09
CA VAL A 71 5.34 4.66 -8.11
C VAL A 71 5.79 3.35 -8.75
N SER A 72 5.71 3.20 -10.06
CA SER A 72 6.22 2.03 -10.80
C SER A 72 7.72 2.13 -11.11
N GLU A 73 8.31 3.31 -11.00
CA GLU A 73 9.73 3.52 -11.24
C GLU A 73 10.61 2.88 -10.15
N LYS A 74 11.85 2.52 -10.54
CA LYS A 74 12.86 1.95 -9.63
C LYS A 74 13.80 3.03 -9.08
N THR A 75 13.25 4.19 -8.71
CA THR A 75 13.98 5.31 -8.12
C THR A 75 13.80 5.33 -6.61
N ASP A 76 14.73 5.95 -5.89
CA ASP A 76 14.60 6.14 -4.43
C ASP A 76 13.40 7.02 -4.08
N GLU A 77 13.09 7.99 -4.93
CA GLU A 77 11.91 8.85 -4.79
C GLU A 77 10.61 8.04 -4.91
N ALA A 78 10.49 7.18 -5.91
CA ALA A 78 9.35 6.29 -6.07
C ALA A 78 9.22 5.31 -4.90
N LYS A 79 10.34 4.77 -4.41
CA LYS A 79 10.37 3.92 -3.21
C LYS A 79 9.86 4.69 -1.99
N HIS A 80 10.33 5.92 -1.79
CA HIS A 80 9.87 6.78 -0.69
C HIS A 80 8.36 7.06 -0.78
N MET A 81 7.83 7.33 -1.98
CA MET A 81 6.39 7.57 -2.16
C MET A 81 5.55 6.31 -1.90
N ARG A 82 6.01 5.12 -2.30
CA ARG A 82 5.33 3.86 -1.97
C ARG A 82 5.18 3.65 -0.46
N HIS A 83 6.19 3.99 0.32
CA HIS A 83 6.15 3.89 1.79
C HIS A 83 5.16 4.87 2.46
N LYS A 84 4.72 5.91 1.75
CA LYS A 84 3.70 6.84 2.25
C LYS A 84 2.27 6.33 2.11
N VAL A 85 2.05 5.25 1.36
CA VAL A 85 0.73 4.65 1.15
C VAL A 85 0.65 3.35 1.93
N GLY A 86 0.08 3.41 3.13
CA GLY A 86 -0.21 2.23 3.94
C GLY A 86 -1.34 1.42 3.34
N MET A 87 -1.28 0.09 3.48
CA MET A 87 -2.33 -0.81 3.04
C MET A 87 -2.65 -1.86 4.09
N VAL A 88 -3.94 -2.06 4.33
CA VAL A 88 -4.46 -3.14 5.17
C VAL A 88 -5.11 -4.17 4.25
N PHE A 89 -4.69 -5.43 4.35
CA PHE A 89 -5.26 -6.53 3.56
C PHE A 89 -6.56 -7.05 4.18
N GLN A 90 -7.29 -7.88 3.44
CA GLN A 90 -8.59 -8.40 3.85
C GLN A 90 -8.55 -9.22 5.15
N TYR A 91 -7.44 -9.90 5.42
CA TYR A 91 -7.20 -10.69 6.63
C TYR A 91 -5.91 -10.18 7.31
N PRO A 92 -5.95 -9.03 7.97
CA PRO A 92 -4.76 -8.39 8.52
C PRO A 92 -4.09 -9.22 9.62
N GLU A 93 -4.85 -10.08 10.32
CA GLU A 93 -4.33 -11.01 11.31
C GLU A 93 -3.32 -12.03 10.77
N HIS A 94 -3.36 -12.31 9.47
CA HIS A 94 -2.37 -13.18 8.81
C HIS A 94 -1.02 -12.48 8.57
N GLN A 95 -0.94 -11.19 8.85
CA GLN A 95 0.30 -10.42 8.72
C GLN A 95 1.08 -10.34 10.03
N LEU A 96 0.48 -10.75 11.15
CA LEU A 96 1.15 -10.82 12.44
C LEU A 96 2.04 -12.06 12.48
N PHE A 97 3.33 -11.88 12.73
CA PHE A 97 4.31 -12.97 12.72
C PHE A 97 5.33 -12.89 13.86
N GLU A 98 5.40 -11.76 14.58
CA GLU A 98 6.27 -11.58 15.71
C GLU A 98 5.60 -12.04 17.02
N GLU A 99 6.38 -12.16 18.09
CA GLU A 99 5.87 -12.62 19.39
C GLU A 99 5.06 -11.55 20.13
N THR A 100 5.36 -10.27 19.85
CA THR A 100 4.68 -9.14 20.49
C THR A 100 4.17 -8.14 19.44
N ILE A 101 3.15 -7.38 19.81
CA ILE A 101 2.60 -6.30 18.97
C ILE A 101 3.66 -5.23 18.71
N ALA A 102 4.46 -4.92 19.72
CA ALA A 102 5.55 -3.94 19.60
C ALA A 102 6.57 -4.34 18.53
N GLU A 103 6.93 -5.62 18.46
CA GLU A 103 7.86 -6.15 17.46
C GLU A 103 7.27 -6.12 16.04
N ASP A 104 6.00 -6.50 15.88
CA ASP A 104 5.30 -6.39 14.59
C ASP A 104 5.26 -4.94 14.08
N ILE A 105 4.95 -3.98 14.95
CA ILE A 105 4.96 -2.55 14.59
C ILE A 105 6.39 -2.09 14.26
N ALA A 106 7.40 -2.58 14.97
CA ALA A 106 8.80 -2.22 14.75
C ALA A 106 9.34 -2.69 13.39
N PHE A 107 8.74 -3.73 12.79
CA PHE A 107 9.19 -4.30 11.52
C PHE A 107 9.26 -3.25 10.38
N GLY A 108 8.23 -2.41 10.25
CA GLY A 108 8.20 -1.34 9.25
C GLY A 108 9.35 -0.33 9.41
N PRO A 109 9.49 0.33 10.56
CA PRO A 109 10.58 1.26 10.86
C PRO A 109 11.98 0.66 10.71
N LYS A 110 12.19 -0.60 11.14
CA LYS A 110 13.46 -1.32 10.96
C LYS A 110 13.79 -1.50 9.47
N ASN A 111 12.82 -1.85 8.64
CA ASN A 111 13.00 -1.99 7.20
C ASN A 111 13.28 -0.66 6.47
N LEU A 112 12.94 0.47 7.08
CA LEU A 112 13.34 1.81 6.62
C LEU A 112 14.80 2.15 6.98
N GLY A 113 15.48 1.31 7.76
CA GLY A 113 16.85 1.53 8.19
C GLY A 113 17.00 2.59 9.29
N LEU A 114 15.93 2.81 10.07
CA LEU A 114 15.97 3.73 11.20
C LEU A 114 16.75 3.11 12.36
N ASP A 115 17.35 3.98 13.19
CA ASP A 115 18.03 3.54 14.41
C ASP A 115 17.04 3.07 15.48
N GLU A 116 17.57 2.36 16.48
CA GLU A 116 16.74 1.74 17.52
C GLU A 116 15.93 2.76 18.34
N GLU A 117 16.47 3.93 18.61
CA GLU A 117 15.78 4.99 19.35
C GLU A 117 14.57 5.53 18.59
N GLU A 118 14.74 5.78 17.30
CA GLU A 118 13.65 6.24 16.43
C GLU A 118 12.61 5.13 16.19
N VAL A 119 13.04 3.88 16.10
CA VAL A 119 12.13 2.72 16.01
C VAL A 119 11.27 2.64 17.27
N ASP A 120 11.86 2.66 18.48
CA ASP A 120 11.12 2.59 19.74
C ASP A 120 10.15 3.77 19.90
N ARG A 121 10.58 4.99 19.57
CA ARG A 121 9.73 6.17 19.59
C ARG A 121 8.48 5.99 18.72
N ARG A 122 8.65 5.52 17.48
CA ARG A 122 7.54 5.30 16.53
C ARG A 122 6.61 4.19 16.97
N VAL A 123 7.15 3.12 17.54
CA VAL A 123 6.34 2.02 18.09
C VAL A 123 5.45 2.53 19.22
N ARG A 124 6.03 3.25 20.18
CA ARG A 124 5.27 3.84 21.31
C ARG A 124 4.20 4.81 20.83
N GLU A 125 4.52 5.68 19.87
CA GLU A 125 3.55 6.62 19.29
C GLU A 125 2.39 5.89 18.59
N ALA A 126 2.70 4.86 17.79
CA ALA A 126 1.68 4.06 17.09
C ALA A 126 0.76 3.31 18.07
N MET A 127 1.34 2.69 19.09
CA MET A 127 0.59 2.00 20.13
C MET A 127 -0.31 2.96 20.93
N ALA A 128 0.24 4.10 21.35
CA ALA A 128 -0.54 5.13 22.05
C ALA A 128 -1.68 5.68 21.19
N PHE A 129 -1.46 5.84 19.88
CA PHE A 129 -2.49 6.31 18.95
C PHE A 129 -3.72 5.40 18.90
N VAL A 130 -3.52 4.09 19.02
CA VAL A 130 -4.63 3.10 19.04
C VAL A 130 -5.04 2.67 20.44
N GLY A 131 -4.47 3.25 21.48
CA GLY A 131 -4.83 2.98 22.88
C GLY A 131 -4.26 1.69 23.43
N LEU A 132 -3.18 1.18 22.88
CA LEU A 132 -2.43 0.02 23.39
C LEU A 132 -1.34 0.47 24.35
N ASP A 133 -1.16 -0.27 25.43
CA ASP A 133 -0.09 -0.06 26.40
C ASP A 133 1.15 -0.82 25.98
N TYR A 134 2.26 -0.10 25.76
CA TYR A 134 3.53 -0.66 25.32
C TYR A 134 4.11 -1.69 26.30
N ASP A 135 3.89 -1.52 27.60
CA ASP A 135 4.45 -2.40 28.62
C ASP A 135 3.65 -3.72 28.78
N ILE A 136 2.53 -3.85 28.04
CA ILE A 136 1.66 -5.04 28.10
C ILE A 136 1.72 -5.85 26.80
N TYR A 137 1.91 -5.22 25.68
CA TYR A 137 1.81 -5.80 24.33
C TYR A 137 3.15 -5.65 23.57
#